data_7bb14440ab0c17ba68b69aa2c07ad211
#
_entry.id   7bb14440ab0c17ba68b69aa2c07ad211
#
_cell.length_a   1.000
_cell.length_b   1.000
_cell.length_c   1.000
_cell.angle_alpha   90.00
_cell.angle_beta   90.00
_cell.angle_gamma   90.00
#
_symmetry.space_group_name_H-M   'P 1'
#
loop_
_entity.id
_entity.type
_entity.pdbx_description
1 polymer ?
#
loop_
_entity_poly.entity_id
_entity_poly.type
_entity_poly.pdbx_seq_one_letter_code
_entity_poly.pdbx_strand_id
1 'polypeptide(L)'
;MRRLTETGPGLDDDALRTALAAPAAEDTGPGPWVRVVFIASADGAATLDGRAGGLGSPADQRLLSLSRHDADVVLVGSGTIRAEGYEGALLSEEDRRRRADAGGPADPPVAVVSGSLDLDPESAFFTAAPVRPWILTSRAALAAEPERAAALAARADVLAVGEEHVDPQTVVATLHARGARVVHCEGGPRLFGSLAAAGLVDEVHLTVAPLLAGPAAGRVLTGEDGPGLPARLQLVQVLHDDGMLFLRLHHERHASPGPDPTP
;
A
#
# COMPACT_ATOMS: atom_id res chain seq x y z
N MET A 1 -6.40 29.94 -7.63
CA MET A 1 -5.32 29.44 -6.77
C MET A 1 -5.68 29.79 -5.33
N ARG A 2 -5.60 28.83 -4.39
CA ARG A 2 -5.87 29.08 -2.97
C ARG A 2 -4.59 28.83 -2.16
N ARG A 3 -4.35 29.64 -1.13
CA ARG A 3 -3.25 29.42 -0.19
C ARG A 3 -3.70 28.39 0.84
N LEU A 4 -2.87 27.35 1.11
CA LEU A 4 -3.08 26.47 2.26
C LEU A 4 -2.60 27.26 3.50
N THR A 5 -3.54 27.57 4.39
CA THR A 5 -3.26 28.19 5.68
C THR A 5 -3.86 27.31 6.77
N GLU A 6 -3.19 27.18 7.90
CA GLU A 6 -3.75 26.56 9.09
C GLU A 6 -4.93 27.41 9.58
N THR A 7 -6.15 26.95 9.33
CA THR A 7 -7.36 27.72 9.64
C THR A 7 -8.38 26.96 10.48
N GLY A 8 -8.00 25.80 11.07
CA GLY A 8 -8.92 24.99 11.87
C GLY A 8 -8.26 24.22 13.01
N PRO A 9 -9.05 23.65 13.93
CA PRO A 9 -8.52 22.69 14.90
C PRO A 9 -7.93 21.49 14.16
N GLY A 10 -6.86 20.92 14.72
CA GLY A 10 -6.28 19.66 14.21
C GLY A 10 -7.30 18.54 14.22
N LEU A 11 -7.16 17.58 13.29
CA LEU A 11 -7.98 16.38 13.24
C LEU A 11 -7.52 15.38 14.30
N ASP A 12 -8.46 14.86 15.06
CA ASP A 12 -8.23 13.71 15.95
C ASP A 12 -8.16 12.40 15.12
N ASP A 13 -7.87 11.28 15.77
CA ASP A 13 -7.72 9.98 15.12
C ASP A 13 -9.01 9.50 14.44
N ASP A 14 -10.18 9.79 15.01
CA ASP A 14 -11.47 9.38 14.44
C ASP A 14 -11.81 10.18 13.17
N ALA A 15 -11.55 11.46 13.19
CA ALA A 15 -11.68 12.31 12.02
C ALA A 15 -10.68 11.91 10.92
N LEU A 16 -9.44 11.54 11.29
CA LEU A 16 -8.43 11.05 10.36
C LEU A 16 -8.83 9.69 9.77
N ARG A 17 -9.31 8.71 10.55
CA ARG A 17 -9.83 7.44 10.03
C ARG A 17 -10.93 7.67 9.01
N THR A 18 -11.89 8.54 9.33
CA THR A 18 -12.97 8.90 8.41
C THR A 18 -12.44 9.53 7.13
N ALA A 19 -11.48 10.44 7.25
CA ALA A 19 -10.87 11.13 6.12
C ALA A 19 -10.01 10.23 5.23
N LEU A 20 -9.46 9.13 5.77
CA LEU A 20 -8.59 8.18 5.08
C LEU A 20 -9.35 6.94 4.60
N ALA A 21 -10.61 6.73 5.01
CA ALA A 21 -11.38 5.55 4.66
C ALA A 21 -11.55 5.39 3.14
N ALA A 22 -11.49 4.15 2.67
CA ALA A 22 -11.85 3.81 1.30
C ALA A 22 -13.32 4.14 1.03
N PRO A 23 -13.71 4.44 -0.22
CA PRO A 23 -15.11 4.62 -0.59
C PRO A 23 -15.96 3.40 -0.24
N ALA A 24 -17.27 3.60 -0.10
CA ALA A 24 -18.19 2.51 0.12
C ALA A 24 -18.16 1.51 -1.06
N ALA A 25 -18.45 0.23 -0.79
CA ALA A 25 -18.36 -0.82 -1.80
C ALA A 25 -19.24 -0.57 -3.03
N GLU A 26 -20.35 0.13 -2.87
CA GLU A 26 -21.25 0.55 -3.94
C GLU A 26 -20.63 1.59 -4.89
N ASP A 27 -19.61 2.31 -4.43
CA ASP A 27 -18.93 3.37 -5.18
C ASP A 27 -17.65 2.90 -5.88
N THR A 28 -17.15 1.69 -5.56
CA THR A 28 -15.84 1.20 -6.02
C THR A 28 -15.90 0.28 -7.26
N GLY A 29 -17.09 -0.12 -7.70
CA GLY A 29 -17.26 -1.06 -8.80
C GLY A 29 -17.01 -2.54 -8.39
N PRO A 30 -16.87 -3.47 -9.37
CA PRO A 30 -16.89 -4.92 -9.09
C PRO A 30 -15.57 -5.49 -8.54
N GLY A 31 -14.49 -4.72 -8.50
CA GLY A 31 -13.16 -5.13 -8.02
C GLY A 31 -12.84 -4.61 -6.62
N PRO A 32 -11.68 -4.98 -6.07
CA PRO A 32 -11.21 -4.38 -4.83
C PRO A 32 -10.72 -2.95 -5.08
N TRP A 33 -10.80 -2.11 -4.06
CA TRP A 33 -10.19 -0.79 -4.05
C TRP A 33 -8.70 -0.92 -3.70
N VAL A 34 -7.83 -0.58 -4.64
CA VAL A 34 -6.37 -0.68 -4.48
C VAL A 34 -5.82 0.71 -4.13
N ARG A 35 -5.47 0.88 -2.86
CA ARG A 35 -4.81 2.06 -2.32
C ARG A 35 -3.31 1.80 -2.21
N VAL A 36 -2.51 2.71 -2.74
CA VAL A 36 -1.05 2.69 -2.61
C VAL A 36 -0.59 3.81 -1.70
N VAL A 37 0.26 3.50 -0.71
CA VAL A 37 0.75 4.47 0.28
C VAL A 37 2.26 4.58 0.15
N PHE A 38 2.74 5.81 -0.04
CA PHE A 38 4.16 6.12 -0.15
C PHE A 38 4.53 7.44 0.51
N ILE A 39 5.81 7.55 0.86
CA ILE A 39 6.45 8.80 1.21
C ILE A 39 7.52 9.15 0.18
N ALA A 40 7.66 10.42 -0.14
CA ALA A 40 8.73 10.95 -0.98
C ALA A 40 9.31 12.22 -0.38
N SER A 41 10.59 12.48 -0.66
CA SER A 41 11.18 13.79 -0.45
C SER A 41 10.62 14.83 -1.43
N ALA A 42 10.87 16.11 -1.19
CA ALA A 42 10.44 17.20 -2.08
C ALA A 42 11.03 17.10 -3.50
N ASP A 43 12.17 16.43 -3.67
CA ASP A 43 12.79 16.12 -4.96
C ASP A 43 12.41 14.71 -5.52
N GLY A 44 11.44 14.03 -4.89
CA GLY A 44 10.83 12.80 -5.39
C GLY A 44 11.54 11.50 -5.04
N ALA A 45 12.48 11.51 -4.09
CA ALA A 45 13.15 10.31 -3.62
C ALA A 45 12.23 9.48 -2.71
N ALA A 46 12.22 8.15 -2.90
CA ALA A 46 11.46 7.21 -2.10
C ALA A 46 12.20 6.74 -0.84
N THR A 47 13.50 6.99 -0.75
CA THR A 47 14.34 6.52 0.36
C THR A 47 15.43 7.53 0.69
N LEU A 48 15.84 7.52 1.94
CA LEU A 48 17.09 8.14 2.42
C LEU A 48 17.95 7.00 2.97
N ASP A 49 19.20 6.90 2.51
CA ASP A 49 20.12 5.79 2.87
C ASP A 49 19.50 4.38 2.67
N GLY A 50 18.69 4.22 1.63
CA GLY A 50 18.06 2.95 1.27
C GLY A 50 16.81 2.58 2.05
N ARG A 51 16.32 3.44 2.95
CA ARG A 51 15.12 3.21 3.77
C ARG A 51 14.11 4.34 3.63
N ALA A 52 12.83 3.99 3.58
CA ALA A 52 11.74 4.97 3.59
C ALA A 52 11.59 5.66 4.96
N GLY A 53 11.87 4.94 6.04
CA GLY A 53 11.81 5.47 7.41
C GLY A 53 12.67 6.70 7.67
N GLY A 54 13.74 6.91 6.87
CA GLY A 54 14.55 8.13 6.93
C GLY A 54 13.86 9.42 6.44
N LEU A 55 12.75 9.28 5.70
CA LEU A 55 11.91 10.38 5.22
C LEU A 55 10.75 10.70 6.17
N GLY A 56 10.34 9.72 7.00
CA GLY A 56 9.14 9.77 7.82
C GLY A 56 9.23 10.69 9.03
N SER A 57 8.10 11.03 9.60
CA SER A 57 7.92 11.72 10.87
C SER A 57 6.93 10.97 11.75
N PRO A 58 6.76 11.35 13.03
CA PRO A 58 5.70 10.81 13.86
C PRO A 58 4.29 11.01 13.26
N ALA A 59 4.05 12.13 12.55
CA ALA A 59 2.80 12.39 11.87
C ALA A 59 2.59 11.42 10.69
N ASP A 60 3.63 11.15 9.90
CA ASP A 60 3.57 10.17 8.80
C ASP A 60 3.31 8.75 9.32
N GLN A 61 4.01 8.32 10.36
CA GLN A 61 3.79 7.00 10.98
C GLN A 61 2.38 6.87 11.56
N ARG A 62 1.86 7.94 12.19
CA ARG A 62 0.48 7.99 12.69
C ARG A 62 -0.52 7.80 11.55
N LEU A 63 -0.38 8.54 10.44
CA LEU A 63 -1.26 8.44 9.28
C LEU A 63 -1.17 7.07 8.60
N LEU A 64 0.04 6.51 8.45
CA LEU A 64 0.22 5.15 7.94
C LEU A 64 -0.51 4.12 8.81
N SER A 65 -0.37 4.19 10.13
CA SER A 65 -1.07 3.30 11.06
C SER A 65 -2.59 3.43 10.93
N LEU A 66 -3.11 4.68 10.93
CA LEU A 66 -4.54 4.94 10.83
C LEU A 66 -5.11 4.55 9.45
N SER A 67 -4.34 4.67 8.37
CA SER A 67 -4.79 4.30 7.02
C SER A 67 -4.93 2.79 6.80
N ARG A 68 -4.37 1.97 7.70
CA ARG A 68 -4.54 0.50 7.69
C ARG A 68 -5.86 0.04 8.31
N HIS A 69 -6.61 0.92 9.00
CA HIS A 69 -7.77 0.53 9.83
C HIS A 69 -8.89 -0.16 9.04
N ASP A 70 -9.08 0.21 7.79
CA ASP A 70 -10.11 -0.33 6.89
C ASP A 70 -9.56 -1.35 5.86
N ALA A 71 -8.25 -1.67 5.92
CA ALA A 71 -7.64 -2.63 5.01
C ALA A 71 -8.13 -4.06 5.27
N ASP A 72 -8.53 -4.77 4.22
CA ASP A 72 -8.79 -6.21 4.29
C ASP A 72 -7.50 -7.02 4.12
N VAL A 73 -6.50 -6.44 3.45
CA VAL A 73 -5.16 -7.01 3.28
C VAL A 73 -4.13 -5.91 3.12
N VAL A 74 -2.96 -6.08 3.74
CA VAL A 74 -1.78 -5.25 3.50
C VAL A 74 -0.91 -5.94 2.45
N LEU A 75 -0.73 -5.30 1.29
CA LEU A 75 0.07 -5.82 0.18
C LEU A 75 1.45 -5.17 0.16
N VAL A 76 2.51 -5.97 0.10
CA VAL A 76 3.88 -5.44 0.16
C VAL A 76 4.85 -6.29 -0.67
N GLY A 77 5.89 -5.68 -1.21
CA GLY A 77 6.97 -6.41 -1.90
C GLY A 77 7.98 -7.01 -0.91
N SER A 78 8.54 -8.18 -1.24
CA SER A 78 9.54 -8.87 -0.41
C SER A 78 10.76 -8.02 -0.08
N GLY A 79 11.16 -7.10 -0.98
CA GLY A 79 12.24 -6.15 -0.72
C GLY A 79 11.94 -5.20 0.43
N THR A 80 10.70 -4.75 0.54
CA THR A 80 10.25 -3.87 1.62
C THR A 80 10.19 -4.61 2.96
N ILE A 81 9.73 -5.88 2.97
CA ILE A 81 9.78 -6.72 4.18
C ILE A 81 11.20 -6.81 4.73
N ARG A 82 12.21 -7.02 3.84
CA ARG A 82 13.61 -7.12 4.26
C ARG A 82 14.21 -5.79 4.73
N ALA A 83 13.76 -4.66 4.16
CA ALA A 83 14.33 -3.35 4.44
C ALA A 83 13.73 -2.68 5.68
N GLU A 84 12.40 -2.78 5.88
CA GLU A 84 11.68 -1.96 6.84
C GLU A 84 11.24 -2.71 8.11
N GLY A 85 11.33 -4.06 8.13
CA GLY A 85 11.05 -4.85 9.34
C GLY A 85 9.57 -4.85 9.72
N TYR A 86 8.76 -5.63 9.01
CA TYR A 86 7.37 -5.88 9.37
C TYR A 86 7.32 -6.98 10.44
N GLU A 87 6.98 -6.61 11.67
CA GLU A 87 6.95 -7.55 12.80
C GLU A 87 5.66 -7.37 13.61
N GLY A 88 5.02 -8.50 13.97
CA GLY A 88 3.83 -8.50 14.82
C GLY A 88 2.61 -7.82 14.20
N ALA A 89 1.78 -7.24 15.04
CA ALA A 89 0.57 -6.54 14.62
C ALA A 89 0.90 -5.17 14.00
N LEU A 90 0.30 -4.88 12.85
CA LEU A 90 0.48 -3.60 12.15
C LEU A 90 -0.50 -2.51 12.62
N LEU A 91 -1.55 -2.90 13.31
CA LEU A 91 -2.58 -2.02 13.84
C LEU A 91 -2.37 -1.75 15.32
N SER A 92 -2.82 -0.57 15.78
CA SER A 92 -2.92 -0.27 17.20
C SER A 92 -3.91 -1.22 17.89
N GLU A 93 -3.77 -1.40 19.21
CA GLU A 93 -4.72 -2.21 19.97
C GLU A 93 -6.15 -1.65 19.90
N GLU A 94 -6.28 -0.33 19.80
CA GLU A 94 -7.56 0.35 19.61
C GLU A 94 -8.19 -0.01 18.27
N ASP A 95 -7.44 0.08 17.15
CA ASP A 95 -7.95 -0.25 15.83
C ASP A 95 -8.30 -1.74 15.71
N ARG A 96 -7.51 -2.62 16.32
CA ARG A 96 -7.81 -4.05 16.40
C ARG A 96 -9.14 -4.32 17.12
N ARG A 97 -9.38 -3.63 18.24
CA ARG A 97 -10.67 -3.73 18.96
C ARG A 97 -11.83 -3.20 18.11
N ARG A 98 -11.68 -2.01 17.51
CA ARG A 98 -12.70 -1.42 16.62
C ARG A 98 -13.09 -2.36 15.49
N ARG A 99 -12.12 -3.01 14.85
CA ARG A 99 -12.37 -4.00 13.78
C ARG A 99 -13.11 -5.22 14.29
N ALA A 100 -12.73 -5.76 15.45
CA ALA A 100 -13.39 -6.90 16.10
C ALA A 100 -14.83 -6.56 16.51
N ASP A 101 -15.06 -5.38 17.07
CA ASP A 101 -16.39 -4.88 17.47
C ASP A 101 -17.31 -4.69 16.25
N ALA A 102 -16.74 -4.36 15.08
CA ALA A 102 -17.46 -4.30 13.81
C ALA A 102 -17.70 -5.68 13.17
N GLY A 103 -17.27 -6.78 13.81
CA GLY A 103 -17.48 -8.16 13.36
C GLY A 103 -16.46 -8.64 12.32
N GLY A 104 -15.39 -7.89 12.09
CA GLY A 104 -14.30 -8.25 11.19
C GLY A 104 -13.10 -8.90 11.92
N PRO A 105 -12.08 -9.38 11.18
CA PRO A 105 -10.83 -9.82 11.78
C PRO A 105 -10.08 -8.64 12.40
N ALA A 106 -9.52 -8.83 13.60
CA ALA A 106 -8.78 -7.78 14.30
C ALA A 106 -7.58 -7.27 13.51
N ASP A 107 -6.84 -8.16 12.88
CA ASP A 107 -5.69 -7.84 12.04
C ASP A 107 -5.93 -8.25 10.59
N PRO A 108 -5.57 -7.42 9.59
CA PRO A 108 -5.52 -7.85 8.20
C PRO A 108 -4.32 -8.79 7.98
N PRO A 109 -4.44 -9.81 7.10
CA PRO A 109 -3.27 -10.57 6.66
C PRO A 109 -2.31 -9.66 5.88
N VAL A 110 -1.01 -9.98 5.94
CA VAL A 110 0.00 -9.37 5.07
C VAL A 110 0.23 -10.28 3.87
N ALA A 111 0.03 -9.76 2.67
CA ALA A 111 0.32 -10.42 1.41
C ALA A 111 1.65 -9.90 0.85
N VAL A 112 2.63 -10.79 0.68
CA VAL A 112 3.97 -10.46 0.20
C VAL A 112 4.15 -10.90 -1.24
N VAL A 113 4.44 -9.98 -2.14
CA VAL A 113 4.83 -10.29 -3.52
C VAL A 113 6.31 -10.61 -3.57
N SER A 114 6.66 -11.83 -4.00
CA SER A 114 8.05 -12.29 -4.10
C SER A 114 8.27 -13.11 -5.37
N GLY A 115 9.04 -12.58 -6.31
CA GLY A 115 9.45 -13.31 -7.53
C GLY A 115 10.60 -14.31 -7.31
N SER A 116 11.34 -14.20 -6.20
CA SER A 116 12.51 -15.05 -5.92
C SER A 116 12.35 -15.97 -4.71
N LEU A 117 11.25 -15.83 -3.95
CA LEU A 117 11.05 -16.51 -2.66
C LEU A 117 12.18 -16.26 -1.65
N ASP A 118 12.98 -15.20 -1.84
CA ASP A 118 14.08 -14.81 -0.96
C ASP A 118 13.54 -14.14 0.30
N LEU A 119 13.00 -14.95 1.20
CA LEU A 119 12.42 -14.60 2.49
C LEU A 119 12.89 -15.63 3.52
N ASP A 120 13.22 -15.20 4.73
CA ASP A 120 13.59 -16.07 5.83
C ASP A 120 12.33 -16.50 6.61
N PRO A 121 11.90 -17.78 6.55
CA PRO A 121 10.72 -18.27 7.25
C PRO A 121 10.82 -18.22 8.78
N GLU A 122 12.01 -18.08 9.33
CA GLU A 122 12.24 -17.94 10.77
C GLU A 122 12.31 -16.47 11.23
N SER A 123 12.22 -15.51 10.31
CA SER A 123 12.18 -14.09 10.67
C SER A 123 10.95 -13.74 11.52
N ALA A 124 11.06 -12.65 12.28
CA ALA A 124 9.96 -12.14 13.12
C ALA A 124 8.70 -11.82 12.29
N PHE A 125 8.84 -11.48 11.01
CA PHE A 125 7.71 -11.31 10.09
C PHE A 125 6.79 -12.53 10.07
N PHE A 126 7.33 -13.74 10.03
CA PHE A 126 6.53 -14.99 10.01
C PHE A 126 6.20 -15.50 11.40
N THR A 127 7.16 -15.43 12.33
CA THR A 127 7.02 -16.06 13.65
C THR A 127 6.17 -15.24 14.63
N ALA A 128 6.08 -13.93 14.45
CA ALA A 128 5.27 -13.01 15.26
C ALA A 128 4.00 -12.50 14.55
N ALA A 129 3.69 -13.00 13.34
CA ALA A 129 2.52 -12.57 12.59
C ALA A 129 1.21 -12.94 13.33
N PRO A 130 0.30 -12.00 13.60
CA PRO A 130 -0.98 -12.29 14.26
C PRO A 130 -1.94 -13.09 13.37
N VAL A 131 -1.79 -12.97 12.06
CA VAL A 131 -2.54 -13.70 11.03
C VAL A 131 -1.54 -14.33 10.08
N ARG A 132 -1.79 -15.58 9.65
CA ARG A 132 -0.93 -16.30 8.71
C ARG A 132 -0.74 -15.49 7.43
N PRO A 133 0.51 -15.12 7.06
CA PRO A 133 0.80 -14.31 5.89
C PRO A 133 0.51 -15.06 4.58
N TRP A 134 0.37 -14.32 3.48
CA TRP A 134 0.27 -14.86 2.13
C TRP A 134 1.52 -14.51 1.34
N ILE A 135 2.06 -15.48 0.59
CA ILE A 135 3.18 -15.28 -0.33
C ILE A 135 2.63 -15.40 -1.75
N LEU A 136 2.71 -14.32 -2.51
CA LEU A 136 2.26 -14.24 -3.90
C LEU A 136 3.47 -14.35 -4.81
N THR A 137 3.56 -15.43 -5.60
CA THR A 137 4.73 -15.73 -6.42
C THR A 137 4.34 -16.30 -7.79
N SER A 138 5.31 -16.61 -8.66
CA SER A 138 5.06 -17.28 -9.95
C SER A 138 5.22 -18.80 -9.85
N ARG A 139 4.61 -19.52 -10.80
CA ARG A 139 4.84 -20.99 -10.93
C ARG A 139 6.30 -21.31 -11.22
N ALA A 140 6.95 -20.48 -12.06
CA ALA A 140 8.37 -20.64 -12.36
C ALA A 140 9.24 -20.52 -11.09
N ALA A 141 8.96 -19.55 -10.21
CA ALA A 141 9.69 -19.40 -8.95
C ALA A 141 9.48 -20.59 -8.01
N LEU A 142 8.26 -21.14 -7.93
CA LEU A 142 7.97 -22.34 -7.16
C LEU A 142 8.73 -23.57 -7.67
N ALA A 143 8.84 -23.70 -8.98
CA ALA A 143 9.57 -24.80 -9.62
C ALA A 143 11.10 -24.65 -9.47
N ALA A 144 11.61 -23.42 -9.52
CA ALA A 144 13.03 -23.13 -9.37
C ALA A 144 13.55 -23.27 -7.93
N GLU A 145 12.70 -22.98 -6.94
CA GLU A 145 13.07 -22.90 -5.52
C GLU A 145 12.15 -23.78 -4.64
N PRO A 146 12.03 -25.10 -4.91
CA PRO A 146 11.04 -25.95 -4.24
C PRO A 146 11.28 -26.11 -2.74
N GLU A 147 12.54 -26.09 -2.30
CA GLU A 147 12.88 -26.20 -0.86
C GLU A 147 12.49 -24.91 -0.11
N ARG A 148 12.75 -23.73 -0.70
CA ARG A 148 12.30 -22.44 -0.14
C ARG A 148 10.79 -22.35 -0.11
N ALA A 149 10.13 -22.77 -1.19
CA ALA A 149 8.68 -22.80 -1.27
C ALA A 149 8.07 -23.68 -0.16
N ALA A 150 8.64 -24.86 0.09
CA ALA A 150 8.21 -25.76 1.15
C ALA A 150 8.43 -25.16 2.56
N ALA A 151 9.59 -24.54 2.80
CA ALA A 151 9.89 -23.89 4.07
C ALA A 151 8.93 -22.72 4.34
N LEU A 152 8.66 -21.88 3.33
CA LEU A 152 7.70 -20.77 3.44
C LEU A 152 6.27 -21.29 3.62
N ALA A 153 5.89 -22.39 2.97
CA ALA A 153 4.56 -22.98 3.10
C ALA A 153 4.26 -23.50 4.52
N ALA A 154 5.29 -23.79 5.32
CA ALA A 154 5.12 -24.11 6.73
C ALA A 154 4.63 -22.90 7.56
N ARG A 155 4.95 -21.68 7.13
CA ARG A 155 4.67 -20.42 7.84
C ARG A 155 3.61 -19.53 7.19
N ALA A 156 3.35 -19.69 5.87
CA ALA A 156 2.50 -18.83 5.07
C ALA A 156 1.64 -19.64 4.09
N ASP A 157 0.58 -19.01 3.53
CA ASP A 157 -0.11 -19.53 2.37
C ASP A 157 0.67 -19.10 1.12
N VAL A 158 1.26 -20.03 0.39
CA VAL A 158 2.02 -19.76 -0.83
C VAL A 158 1.11 -19.94 -2.05
N LEU A 159 0.93 -18.87 -2.82
CA LEU A 159 -0.02 -18.77 -3.91
C LEU A 159 0.69 -18.44 -5.23
N ALA A 160 0.42 -19.22 -6.27
CA ALA A 160 0.90 -18.92 -7.62
C ALA A 160 -0.03 -17.87 -8.28
N VAL A 161 0.52 -16.73 -8.64
CA VAL A 161 -0.16 -15.58 -9.25
C VAL A 161 0.54 -15.14 -10.54
N GLY A 162 0.76 -16.07 -11.43
CA GLY A 162 1.41 -15.92 -12.73
C GLY A 162 2.25 -17.14 -13.08
N GLU A 163 2.58 -17.30 -14.35
CA GLU A 163 3.37 -18.44 -14.84
C GLU A 163 4.88 -18.16 -14.68
N GLU A 164 5.47 -17.37 -15.59
CA GLU A 164 6.92 -17.02 -15.56
C GLU A 164 7.22 -15.94 -14.52
N HIS A 165 6.35 -14.94 -14.41
CA HIS A 165 6.47 -13.80 -13.51
C HIS A 165 5.20 -13.63 -12.71
N VAL A 166 5.28 -12.88 -11.61
CA VAL A 166 4.10 -12.44 -10.88
C VAL A 166 3.30 -11.48 -11.78
N ASP A 167 2.02 -11.82 -12.01
CA ASP A 167 1.11 -11.00 -12.79
C ASP A 167 0.26 -10.11 -11.86
N PRO A 168 0.35 -8.77 -11.96
CA PRO A 168 -0.36 -7.86 -11.07
C PRO A 168 -1.88 -7.98 -11.16
N GLN A 169 -2.45 -8.33 -12.32
CA GLN A 169 -3.89 -8.57 -12.46
C GLN A 169 -4.31 -9.81 -11.68
N THR A 170 -3.54 -10.89 -11.79
CA THR A 170 -3.77 -12.13 -11.04
C THR A 170 -3.56 -11.92 -9.54
N VAL A 171 -2.60 -11.07 -9.12
CA VAL A 171 -2.43 -10.66 -7.72
C VAL A 171 -3.72 -10.06 -7.19
N VAL A 172 -4.22 -8.99 -7.81
CA VAL A 172 -5.42 -8.27 -7.36
C VAL A 172 -6.66 -9.18 -7.40
N ALA A 173 -6.83 -9.97 -8.46
CA ALA A 173 -7.93 -10.93 -8.57
C ALA A 173 -7.89 -12.01 -7.47
N THR A 174 -6.69 -12.50 -7.12
CA THR A 174 -6.51 -13.51 -6.04
C THR A 174 -6.84 -12.92 -4.67
N LEU A 175 -6.42 -11.68 -4.40
CA LEU A 175 -6.76 -10.99 -3.15
C LEU A 175 -8.28 -10.78 -3.05
N HIS A 176 -8.92 -10.35 -4.14
CA HIS A 176 -10.37 -10.17 -4.20
C HIS A 176 -11.12 -11.50 -3.99
N ALA A 177 -10.70 -12.58 -4.63
CA ALA A 177 -11.28 -13.92 -4.46
C ALA A 177 -11.14 -14.46 -3.02
N ARG A 178 -10.17 -13.93 -2.24
CA ARG A 178 -9.98 -14.21 -0.81
C ARG A 178 -10.77 -13.27 0.10
N GLY A 179 -11.63 -12.43 -0.48
CA GLY A 179 -12.54 -11.53 0.25
C GLY A 179 -12.01 -10.12 0.47
N ALA A 180 -10.82 -9.78 -0.04
CA ALA A 180 -10.32 -8.41 0.08
C ALA A 180 -11.11 -7.45 -0.81
N ARG A 181 -11.72 -6.43 -0.20
CA ARG A 181 -12.35 -5.30 -0.88
C ARG A 181 -11.47 -4.06 -0.85
N VAL A 182 -10.67 -3.90 0.19
CA VAL A 182 -9.68 -2.83 0.32
C VAL A 182 -8.29 -3.45 0.41
N VAL A 183 -7.50 -3.26 -0.65
CA VAL A 183 -6.09 -3.66 -0.73
C VAL A 183 -5.24 -2.45 -0.39
N HIS A 184 -4.55 -2.49 0.75
CA HIS A 184 -3.67 -1.43 1.22
C HIS A 184 -2.22 -1.77 0.84
N CYS A 185 -1.72 -1.21 -0.27
CA CYS A 185 -0.38 -1.50 -0.79
C CYS A 185 0.65 -0.52 -0.22
N GLU A 186 1.64 -1.05 0.50
CA GLU A 186 2.75 -0.27 1.08
C GLU A 186 4.05 -0.38 0.25
N GLY A 187 3.90 -0.70 -1.01
CA GLY A 187 5.01 -0.77 -1.97
C GLY A 187 5.80 -2.07 -1.86
N GLY A 188 7.07 -2.20 -2.21
CA GLY A 188 8.02 -1.21 -2.73
C GLY A 188 7.76 -0.63 -4.15
N PRO A 189 8.71 0.18 -4.57
CA PRO A 189 8.60 0.94 -5.83
C PRO A 189 8.32 0.09 -7.08
N ARG A 190 8.86 -1.11 -7.18
CA ARG A 190 8.59 -2.03 -8.29
C ARG A 190 7.17 -2.56 -8.28
N LEU A 191 6.65 -2.90 -7.08
CA LEU A 191 5.27 -3.37 -6.95
C LEU A 191 4.29 -2.26 -7.31
N PHE A 192 4.54 -1.03 -6.82
CA PHE A 192 3.76 0.13 -7.24
C PHE A 192 3.81 0.33 -8.75
N GLY A 193 5.02 0.28 -9.37
CA GLY A 193 5.16 0.39 -10.82
C GLY A 193 4.37 -0.67 -11.57
N SER A 194 4.43 -1.93 -11.17
CA SER A 194 3.67 -3.02 -11.80
C SER A 194 2.15 -2.83 -11.70
N LEU A 195 1.63 -2.43 -10.54
CA LEU A 195 0.21 -2.14 -10.35
C LEU A 195 -0.23 -0.93 -11.18
N ALA A 196 0.57 0.14 -11.21
CA ALA A 196 0.27 1.34 -11.98
C ALA A 196 0.32 1.08 -13.48
N ALA A 197 1.34 0.36 -13.97
CA ALA A 197 1.45 -0.02 -15.38
C ALA A 197 0.28 -0.89 -15.87
N ALA A 198 -0.26 -1.72 -14.97
CA ALA A 198 -1.46 -2.53 -15.25
C ALA A 198 -2.79 -1.76 -15.08
N GLY A 199 -2.75 -0.48 -14.66
CA GLY A 199 -3.95 0.34 -14.43
C GLY A 199 -4.79 -0.11 -13.23
N LEU A 200 -4.18 -0.72 -12.21
CA LEU A 200 -4.86 -1.33 -11.07
C LEU A 200 -4.91 -0.44 -9.83
N VAL A 201 -4.31 0.75 -9.87
CA VAL A 201 -4.28 1.67 -8.73
C VAL A 201 -5.51 2.58 -8.78
N ASP A 202 -6.29 2.58 -7.71
CA ASP A 202 -7.48 3.43 -7.56
C ASP A 202 -7.18 4.71 -6.79
N GLU A 203 -6.30 4.60 -5.79
CA GLU A 203 -5.99 5.66 -4.85
C GLU A 203 -4.50 5.68 -4.51
N VAL A 204 -3.94 6.88 -4.40
CA VAL A 204 -2.57 7.10 -3.94
C VAL A 204 -2.59 8.02 -2.74
N HIS A 205 -2.06 7.56 -1.61
CA HIS A 205 -1.67 8.39 -0.48
C HIS A 205 -0.18 8.69 -0.62
N LEU A 206 0.15 9.95 -0.81
CA LEU A 206 1.54 10.39 -0.95
C LEU A 206 1.88 11.40 0.13
N THR A 207 2.78 11.02 1.03
CA THR A 207 3.43 11.96 1.94
C THR A 207 4.58 12.64 1.22
N VAL A 208 4.66 13.97 1.29
CA VAL A 208 5.79 14.74 0.79
C VAL A 208 6.56 15.31 1.98
N ALA A 209 7.74 14.76 2.20
CA ALA A 209 8.65 15.21 3.26
C ALA A 209 9.38 16.49 2.85
N PRO A 210 9.56 17.49 3.75
CA PRO A 210 10.15 18.78 3.45
C PRO A 210 11.68 18.71 3.45
N LEU A 211 12.26 17.82 2.63
CA LEU A 211 13.70 17.66 2.50
C LEU A 211 14.11 17.34 1.05
N LEU A 212 15.37 17.52 0.72
CA LEU A 212 16.00 17.13 -0.53
C LEU A 212 16.94 15.95 -0.25
N ALA A 213 16.68 14.80 -0.86
CA ALA A 213 17.49 13.59 -0.69
C ALA A 213 18.63 13.50 -1.71
N GLY A 214 18.52 14.20 -2.83
CA GLY A 214 19.52 14.26 -3.88
C GLY A 214 19.30 13.24 -5.02
N PRO A 215 20.06 13.37 -6.12
CA PRO A 215 19.74 12.72 -7.40
C PRO A 215 20.00 11.21 -7.44
N ALA A 216 20.72 10.65 -6.48
CA ALA A 216 21.07 9.23 -6.45
C ALA A 216 19.96 8.34 -5.86
N ALA A 217 18.96 8.94 -5.21
CA ALA A 217 17.88 8.18 -4.58
C ALA A 217 16.84 7.66 -5.59
N GLY A 218 16.30 6.47 -5.33
CA GLY A 218 15.25 5.87 -6.16
C GLY A 218 13.92 6.62 -6.05
N ARG A 219 13.07 6.49 -7.06
CA ARG A 219 11.71 7.06 -7.11
C ARG A 219 10.69 6.14 -6.43
N VAL A 220 9.54 6.70 -6.03
CA VAL A 220 8.40 5.95 -5.45
C VAL A 220 7.81 4.92 -6.41
N LEU A 221 7.97 5.12 -7.72
CA LEU A 221 7.51 4.24 -8.79
C LEU A 221 8.68 3.90 -9.71
N THR A 222 8.94 2.59 -9.90
CA THR A 222 9.98 2.06 -10.78
C THR A 222 9.46 0.82 -11.50
N GLY A 223 10.05 0.49 -12.65
CA GLY A 223 9.66 -0.65 -13.47
C GLY A 223 9.48 -0.26 -14.92
N GLU A 224 8.70 -1.05 -15.64
CA GLU A 224 8.41 -0.85 -17.04
C GLU A 224 7.13 -0.04 -17.24
N ASP A 225 7.04 0.65 -18.38
CA ASP A 225 5.81 1.30 -18.82
C ASP A 225 4.74 0.26 -19.19
N GLY A 226 3.48 0.66 -19.08
CA GLY A 226 2.36 -0.21 -19.40
C GLY A 226 1.09 0.56 -19.76
N PRO A 227 0.00 -0.13 -20.14
CA PRO A 227 -1.23 0.49 -20.64
C PRO A 227 -1.92 1.41 -19.62
N GLY A 228 -1.62 1.24 -18.33
CA GLY A 228 -2.13 2.11 -17.26
C GLY A 228 -1.35 3.41 -17.08
N LEU A 229 -0.27 3.64 -17.84
CA LEU A 229 0.56 4.83 -17.71
C LEU A 229 0.65 5.60 -19.04
N PRO A 230 0.70 6.96 -19.03
CA PRO A 230 0.58 7.80 -17.84
C PRO A 230 -0.86 7.84 -17.28
N ALA A 231 -0.99 7.81 -15.95
CA ALA A 231 -2.27 7.89 -15.25
C ALA A 231 -2.54 9.31 -14.77
N ARG A 232 -3.79 9.79 -14.94
CA ARG A 232 -4.23 11.05 -14.35
C ARG A 232 -4.86 10.80 -13.00
N LEU A 233 -4.50 11.65 -12.04
CA LEU A 233 -5.01 11.59 -10.66
C LEU A 233 -5.71 12.90 -10.30
N GLN A 234 -6.83 12.79 -9.60
CA GLN A 234 -7.55 13.92 -9.02
C GLN A 234 -7.14 14.10 -7.56
N LEU A 235 -6.77 15.31 -7.17
CA LEU A 235 -6.52 15.64 -5.78
C LEU A 235 -7.85 15.67 -5.01
N VAL A 236 -7.99 14.76 -4.04
CA VAL A 236 -9.19 14.64 -3.18
C VAL A 236 -8.99 15.40 -1.88
N GLN A 237 -7.80 15.27 -1.26
CA GLN A 237 -7.52 15.88 0.03
C GLN A 237 -6.04 16.25 0.16
N VAL A 238 -5.80 17.31 0.94
CA VAL A 238 -4.47 17.67 1.43
C VAL A 238 -4.56 17.86 2.94
N LEU A 239 -3.75 17.11 3.68
CA LEU A 239 -3.50 17.37 5.10
C LEU A 239 -2.07 17.91 5.25
N HIS A 240 -1.83 18.63 6.32
CA HIS A 240 -0.53 19.20 6.63
C HIS A 240 -0.25 19.05 8.12
N ASP A 241 0.93 18.57 8.48
CA ASP A 241 1.44 18.51 9.84
C ASP A 241 2.98 18.49 9.83
N ASP A 242 3.60 19.20 10.76
CA ASP A 242 5.05 19.27 10.96
C ASP A 242 5.86 19.53 9.66
N GLY A 243 5.36 20.42 8.79
CA GLY A 243 5.97 20.76 7.50
C GLY A 243 5.76 19.71 6.40
N MET A 244 5.18 18.56 6.69
CA MET A 244 4.84 17.53 5.70
C MET A 244 3.50 17.82 5.03
N LEU A 245 3.36 17.41 3.77
CA LEU A 245 2.08 17.36 3.07
C LEU A 245 1.65 15.90 2.91
N PHE A 246 0.39 15.64 3.17
CA PHE A 246 -0.24 14.34 2.97
C PHE A 246 -1.31 14.49 1.91
N LEU A 247 -1.05 13.93 0.73
CA LEU A 247 -1.91 14.03 -0.43
C LEU A 247 -2.73 12.75 -0.56
N ARG A 248 -4.03 12.89 -0.73
CA ARG A 248 -4.94 11.83 -1.15
C ARG A 248 -5.38 12.10 -2.58
N LEU A 249 -5.12 11.14 -3.47
CA LEU A 249 -5.31 11.26 -4.91
C LEU A 249 -6.11 10.05 -5.39
N HIS A 250 -7.19 10.28 -6.13
CA HIS A 250 -7.95 9.21 -6.79
C HIS A 250 -7.61 9.14 -8.27
N HIS A 251 -7.63 7.96 -8.85
CA HIS A 251 -7.54 7.81 -10.30
C HIS A 251 -8.75 8.49 -10.97
N GLU A 252 -8.54 9.23 -12.06
CA GLU A 252 -9.62 9.99 -12.74
C GLU A 252 -10.79 9.12 -13.22
N ARG A 253 -10.61 7.80 -13.39
CA ARG A 253 -11.72 6.89 -13.69
C ARG A 253 -12.82 6.88 -12.62
N HIS A 254 -12.52 7.33 -11.39
CA HIS A 254 -13.44 7.47 -10.27
C HIS A 254 -13.89 8.93 -10.06
N ALA A 255 -13.43 9.85 -10.91
CA ALA A 255 -13.86 11.23 -10.83
C ALA A 255 -15.37 11.32 -11.14
N SER A 256 -16.15 11.88 -10.23
CA SER A 256 -17.52 12.30 -10.58
C SER A 256 -17.43 13.24 -11.78
N PRO A 257 -18.28 13.11 -12.80
CA PRO A 257 -18.30 14.05 -13.90
C PRO A 257 -18.48 15.46 -13.32
N GLY A 258 -17.44 16.28 -13.46
CA GLY A 258 -17.50 17.68 -13.08
C GLY A 258 -18.66 18.36 -13.83
N PRO A 259 -19.19 19.48 -13.33
CA PRO A 259 -20.19 20.23 -14.09
C PRO A 259 -19.58 20.51 -15.47
N ASP A 260 -20.33 20.11 -16.49
CA ASP A 260 -20.02 20.35 -17.90
C ASP A 260 -19.59 21.82 -18.07
N PRO A 261 -18.43 22.13 -18.65
CA PRO A 261 -18.09 23.50 -18.91
C PRO A 261 -19.15 24.03 -19.90
N THR A 262 -20.08 24.81 -19.37
CA THR A 262 -21.07 25.51 -20.19
C THR A 262 -20.36 26.33 -21.27
N PRO A 263 -20.81 26.27 -22.54
CA PRO A 263 -20.15 26.87 -23.68
C PRO A 263 -20.07 28.42 -23.59
#